data_48284f37d93507dbd872d2e649b64274
#
_entry.id   48284f37d93507dbd872d2e649b64274
#
_cell.length_a   1.000
_cell.length_b   1.000
_cell.length_c   1.000
_cell.angle_alpha   90.00
_cell.angle_beta   90.00
_cell.angle_gamma   90.00
#
_symmetry.space_group_name_H-M   'P 1'
#
loop_
_entity.id
_entity.type
_entity.pdbx_description
1 polymer ?
#
loop_
_entity_poly.entity_id
_entity_poly.type
_entity_poly.pdbx_seq_one_letter_code
_entity_poly.pdbx_strand_id
1 'polypeptide(L)' 'MTTNIRKKRIDNGWTLEFVGHKVGLQKSTVQQIETRQRKPSHGVLVKLENLFGLSHRELFEEVDGEKVESR' A
#
# COMPACT_ATOMS: atom_id res chain seq x y z
N MET A 1 12.99 -0.45 6.07
CA MET A 1 11.72 -1.16 6.24
C MET A 1 10.63 -0.46 5.50
N THR A 2 9.66 -1.18 5.04
CA THR A 2 8.59 -0.63 4.24
C THR A 2 7.26 -1.21 4.72
N THR A 3 6.16 -0.56 4.36
CA THR A 3 4.85 -1.09 4.70
C THR A 3 4.49 -2.22 3.76
N ASN A 4 3.61 -3.08 4.23
CA ASN A 4 3.17 -4.21 3.43
C ASN A 4 2.37 -3.76 2.21
N ILE A 5 1.70 -2.62 2.30
CA ILE A 5 1.01 -2.05 1.13
C ILE A 5 1.99 -1.85 -0.01
N ARG A 6 3.12 -1.21 0.28
CA ARG A 6 4.11 -0.93 -0.76
C ARG A 6 4.67 -2.23 -1.31
N LYS A 7 5.00 -3.16 -0.42
CA LYS A 7 5.55 -4.42 -0.87
C LYS A 7 4.58 -5.17 -1.77
N LYS A 8 3.32 -5.27 -1.36
CA LYS A 8 2.33 -5.98 -2.15
C LYS A 8 2.07 -5.28 -3.49
N ARG A 9 2.07 -3.94 -3.47
CA ARG A 9 1.90 -3.21 -4.72
C ARG A 9 3.02 -3.56 -5.70
N ILE A 10 4.25 -3.53 -5.21
CA ILE A 10 5.40 -3.82 -6.06
C ILE A 10 5.38 -5.28 -6.51
N ASP A 11 5.05 -6.20 -5.59
CA ASP A 11 4.97 -7.62 -5.94
C ASP A 11 3.96 -7.87 -7.03
N ASN A 12 2.89 -7.08 -7.07
CA ASN A 12 1.85 -7.23 -8.09
C ASN A 12 2.19 -6.48 -9.37
N GLY A 13 3.30 -5.74 -9.38
CA GLY A 13 3.67 -4.95 -10.54
C GLY A 13 2.78 -3.73 -10.75
N TRP A 14 2.14 -3.24 -9.71
CA TRP A 14 1.22 -2.11 -9.81
C TRP A 14 1.95 -0.80 -9.56
N THR A 15 1.56 0.24 -10.30
CA THR A 15 2.07 1.58 -10.07
C THR A 15 1.26 2.27 -8.99
N LEU A 16 1.81 3.36 -8.47
CA LEU A 16 1.06 4.21 -7.55
C LEU A 16 -0.21 4.73 -8.20
N GLU A 17 -0.12 5.08 -9.48
CA GLU A 17 -1.28 5.58 -10.21
C GLU A 17 -2.36 4.52 -10.33
N PHE A 18 -1.97 3.29 -10.58
CA PHE A 18 -2.94 2.20 -10.69
C PHE A 18 -3.71 2.04 -9.38
N VAL A 19 -2.98 1.98 -8.27
CA VAL A 19 -3.62 1.82 -6.97
C VAL A 19 -4.51 3.03 -6.67
N GLY A 20 -4.00 4.22 -6.94
CA GLY A 20 -4.79 5.43 -6.71
C GLY A 20 -6.09 5.42 -7.49
N HIS A 21 -6.03 4.99 -8.74
CA HIS A 21 -7.24 4.89 -9.56
C HIS A 21 -8.24 3.92 -8.94
N LYS A 22 -7.74 2.80 -8.43
CA LYS A 22 -8.63 1.79 -7.85
C LYS A 22 -9.30 2.25 -6.57
N VAL A 23 -8.63 3.09 -5.79
CA VAL A 23 -9.18 3.55 -4.51
C VAL A 23 -9.65 4.99 -4.54
N GLY A 24 -9.57 5.65 -5.69
CA GLY A 24 -10.08 7.01 -5.83
C GLY A 24 -9.16 8.08 -5.28
N LEU A 25 -7.85 7.89 -5.34
CA LEU A 25 -6.87 8.83 -4.82
C LEU A 25 -5.85 9.18 -5.88
N GLN A 26 -5.13 10.29 -5.65
CA GLN A 26 -4.00 10.63 -6.48
C GLN A 26 -2.79 9.81 -6.07
N LYS A 27 -1.83 9.66 -6.99
CA LYS A 27 -0.67 8.84 -6.71
C LYS A 27 0.14 9.36 -5.53
N SER A 28 0.22 10.69 -5.37
CA SER A 28 0.97 11.25 -4.26
C SER A 28 0.33 10.89 -2.92
N THR A 29 -1.00 10.84 -2.88
CA THR A 29 -1.70 10.46 -1.67
C THR A 29 -1.45 8.99 -1.35
N VAL A 30 -1.44 8.14 -2.36
CA VAL A 30 -1.13 6.73 -2.15
C VAL A 30 0.28 6.58 -1.59
N GLN A 31 1.23 7.34 -2.13
CA GLN A 31 2.59 7.28 -1.62
C GLN A 31 2.67 7.70 -0.16
N GLN A 32 1.94 8.75 0.21
CA GLN A 32 1.94 9.20 1.59
C GLN A 32 1.35 8.14 2.52
N ILE A 33 0.34 7.44 2.06
CA ILE A 33 -0.24 6.36 2.85
C ILE A 33 0.77 5.21 2.99
N GLU A 34 1.48 4.88 1.92
CA GLU A 34 2.47 3.81 1.97
C GLU A 34 3.62 4.12 2.92
N THR A 35 3.96 5.38 3.05
CA THR A 35 5.05 5.80 3.94
C THR A 35 4.56 6.24 5.31
N ARG A 36 3.26 6.09 5.58
CA ARG A 36 2.64 6.44 6.85
C ARG A 36 2.62 7.93 7.13
N GLN A 37 2.79 8.74 6.10
CA GLN A 37 2.69 10.19 6.27
C GLN A 37 1.24 10.65 6.35
N ARG A 38 0.31 9.81 5.94
CA ARG A 38 -1.10 10.14 5.94
C ARG A 38 -1.90 8.89 6.26
N LYS A 39 -2.91 9.05 7.10
CA LYS A 39 -3.82 7.95 7.40
C LYS A 39 -4.96 7.95 6.39
N PRO A 40 -5.31 6.79 5.84
CA PRO A 40 -6.46 6.72 4.93
C PRO A 40 -7.76 6.86 5.70
N SER A 41 -8.77 7.42 5.03
CA SER A 41 -10.10 7.42 5.61
C SER A 41 -10.64 5.99 5.66
N HIS A 42 -11.72 5.81 6.43
CA HIS A 42 -12.29 4.46 6.55
C HIS A 42 -12.69 3.90 5.18
N GLY A 43 -13.31 4.72 4.35
CA GLY A 43 -13.72 4.25 3.03
C GLY A 43 -12.55 3.83 2.16
N VAL A 44 -11.47 4.61 2.19
CA VAL A 44 -10.27 4.28 1.44
C VAL A 44 -9.64 3.02 2.01
N LEU A 45 -9.64 2.90 3.33
CA LEU A 45 -9.06 1.72 3.97
C LEU A 45 -9.77 0.44 3.52
N VAL A 46 -11.10 0.47 3.48
CA VAL A 46 -11.85 -0.69 3.03
C VAL A 46 -11.49 -1.03 1.58
N LYS A 47 -11.35 -0.03 0.74
CA LYS A 47 -10.97 -0.27 -0.65
C LYS A 47 -9.58 -0.88 -0.75
N LEU A 48 -8.66 -0.41 0.08
CA LEU A 48 -7.31 -0.98 0.09
C LEU A 48 -7.34 -2.44 0.55
N GLU A 49 -8.12 -2.72 1.59
CA GLU A 49 -8.23 -4.09 2.06
C GLU A 49 -8.75 -5.02 0.97
N ASN A 50 -9.77 -4.56 0.26
CA ASN A 50 -10.35 -5.37 -0.80
C ASN A 50 -9.39 -5.53 -1.98
N LEU A 51 -8.68 -4.47 -2.32
CA LEU A 51 -7.77 -4.50 -3.45
C LEU A 51 -6.60 -5.45 -3.20
N PHE A 52 -6.03 -5.38 -2.01
CA PHE A 52 -4.85 -6.18 -1.69
C PHE A 52 -5.19 -7.52 -1.06
N GLY A 53 -6.42 -7.71 -0.60
CA GLY A 53 -6.79 -8.96 0.05
C GLY A 53 -6.16 -9.12 1.41
N LEU A 54 -5.92 -8.01 2.11
CA LEU A 54 -5.26 -8.01 3.41
C LEU A 54 -6.16 -7.30 4.42
N SER A 55 -5.99 -7.63 5.70
CA SER A 55 -6.70 -6.93 6.74
C SER A 55 -6.03 -5.58 7.01
N HIS A 56 -6.75 -4.71 7.73
CA HIS A 56 -6.21 -3.41 8.12
C HIS A 56 -4.84 -3.54 8.76
N ARG A 57 -4.72 -4.47 9.68
CA ARG A 57 -3.48 -4.66 10.40
C ARG A 57 -2.36 -5.08 9.46
N GLU A 58 -2.66 -5.99 8.56
CA GLU A 58 -1.66 -6.51 7.64
C GLU A 58 -1.18 -5.45 6.66
N LEU A 59 -2.07 -4.55 6.25
CA LEU A 59 -1.70 -3.53 5.30
C LEU A 59 -0.57 -2.65 5.80
N PHE A 60 -0.59 -2.33 7.08
CA PHE A 60 0.38 -1.38 7.64
C PHE A 60 1.49 -2.06 8.42
N GLU A 61 1.57 -3.37 8.35
CA GLU A 61 2.67 -4.08 8.93
C GLU A 61 3.97 -3.71 8.22
N GLU A 62 5.04 -3.58 8.98
CA GLU A 62 6.33 -3.30 8.38
C GLU A 62 6.98 -4.60 7.94
N VAL A 63 7.55 -4.57 6.75
CA VAL A 63 8.18 -5.75 6.17
C VAL A 63 9.54 -5.37 5.62
N ASP A 64 10.39 -6.35 5.46
CA ASP A 64 11.74 -6.18 4.95
C ASP A 64 11.82 -6.62 3.49
N GLY A 65 10.79 -6.33 2.73
CA GLY A 65 10.72 -6.84 1.38
C GLY A 65 11.91 -6.48 0.53
N GLU A 66 12.42 -5.28 0.69
CA GLU A 66 13.53 -4.85 -0.15
C GLU A 66 14.84 -5.48 0.25
N LYS A 67 15.02 -5.73 1.52
CA LYS A 67 16.24 -6.35 1.96
C LYS A 67 16.35 -7.78 1.50
N VAL A 68 15.24 -8.45 1.49
CA VAL A 68 15.23 -9.84 1.08
C VAL A 68 15.74 -10.01 -0.31
N GLU A 69 15.41 -9.08 -1.17
CA GLU A 69 15.79 -9.22 -2.56
C GLU A 69 17.23 -8.97 -2.81
N SER A 70 17.89 -8.30 -1.92
CA SER A 70 19.29 -8.02 -2.15
C SER A 70 20.16 -9.24 -1.96
N ARG A 71 19.62 -10.31 -1.52
CA ARG A 71 20.40 -11.52 -1.38
C ARG A 71 20.54 -12.26 -2.69
#